data_b2de8cf56230c1887bb28db171662b37
#
_entry.id   b2de8cf56230c1887bb28db171662b37
#
_cell.length_a   1.000
_cell.length_b   1.000
_cell.length_c   1.000
_cell.angle_alpha   90.00
_cell.angle_beta   90.00
_cell.angle_gamma   90.00
#
_symmetry.space_group_name_H-M   'P 1'
#
loop_
_entity.id
_entity.type
_entity.pdbx_description
1 polymer ?
#
loop_
_entity_poly.entity_id
_entity_poly.type
_entity_poly.pdbx_seq_one_letter_code
_entity_poly.pdbx_strand_id
1 'polypeptide(L)'
;MKVSVIICAHNPHAGRLARTLAGLRAQSLPAADWECLLVDNASTPPLAPPPPGLPNLRIIGEPRPGLTHARRRGLRETAADLIVLADDDNVLAPDYLEQALHLAALHPRAGTFGGRSTPEFESPPAAWTREFFGLLALRDLGPGPLVAAAEQPPRAYPMCAPIGAGMVLRRAAAQAWLDAPDRGLPDRRGAELTSGGDNDIVLTAFAAGWDTAYFPELGLIHLIPAGRLEPAYLARLNRGIQKSWVQALTRHGVCPWPALPVWSVAPRQFKAWFTHRAWSGAAARIRWQGVCGRLEGLAR
;
A
#
# COMPACT_ATOMS: atom_id res chain seq x y z
N MET A 1 -4.51 0.19 25.28
CA MET A 1 -3.87 0.00 23.95
C MET A 1 -4.16 1.22 23.10
N LYS A 2 -3.13 1.98 22.66
CA LYS A 2 -3.31 3.22 21.89
C LYS A 2 -3.15 2.99 20.39
N VAL A 3 -2.30 2.01 20.02
CA VAL A 3 -1.99 1.69 18.62
C VAL A 3 -2.10 0.20 18.38
N SER A 4 -2.70 -0.20 17.23
CA SER A 4 -2.64 -1.57 16.71
C SER A 4 -1.82 -1.57 15.42
N VAL A 5 -0.74 -2.33 15.38
CA VAL A 5 0.03 -2.58 14.14
C VAL A 5 -0.53 -3.84 13.49
N ILE A 6 -0.88 -3.77 12.22
CA ILE A 6 -1.37 -4.92 11.43
C ILE A 6 -0.36 -5.21 10.32
N ILE A 7 0.23 -6.40 10.36
CA ILE A 7 1.09 -6.92 9.30
C ILE A 7 0.33 -8.03 8.58
N CYS A 8 0.13 -7.87 7.27
CA CYS A 8 -0.47 -8.91 6.44
C CYS A 8 0.65 -9.65 5.69
N ALA A 9 0.73 -10.97 5.86
CA ALA A 9 1.78 -11.78 5.26
C ALA A 9 1.19 -12.96 4.48
N HIS A 10 1.77 -13.27 3.33
CA HIS A 10 1.50 -14.47 2.53
C HIS A 10 2.82 -15.05 2.05
N ASN A 11 3.20 -16.22 2.57
CA ASN A 11 4.50 -16.84 2.29
C ASN A 11 5.67 -15.86 2.46
N PRO A 12 5.79 -15.15 3.60
CA PRO A 12 6.78 -14.10 3.79
C PRO A 12 8.20 -14.68 3.73
N HIS A 13 9.13 -13.87 3.27
CA HIS A 13 10.55 -14.23 3.38
C HIS A 13 10.99 -14.10 4.84
N ALA A 14 11.43 -15.19 5.46
CA ALA A 14 11.73 -15.25 6.90
C ALA A 14 12.69 -14.14 7.37
N GLY A 15 13.75 -13.87 6.60
CA GLY A 15 14.74 -12.85 6.96
C GLY A 15 14.17 -11.41 6.90
N ARG A 16 13.29 -11.09 5.93
CA ARG A 16 12.65 -9.77 5.86
C ARG A 16 11.63 -9.60 6.97
N LEU A 17 10.76 -10.59 7.19
CA LEU A 17 9.81 -10.57 8.30
C LEU A 17 10.53 -10.43 9.66
N ALA A 18 11.64 -11.14 9.87
CA ALA A 18 12.43 -11.00 11.09
C ALA A 18 12.94 -9.57 11.30
N ARG A 19 13.36 -8.87 10.23
CA ARG A 19 13.79 -7.47 10.28
C ARG A 19 12.62 -6.52 10.55
N THR A 20 11.46 -6.75 9.94
CA THR A 20 10.23 -6.00 10.23
C THR A 20 9.86 -6.12 11.71
N LEU A 21 9.86 -7.33 12.27
CA LEU A 21 9.59 -7.58 13.68
C LEU A 21 10.69 -6.98 14.60
N ALA A 22 11.94 -6.96 14.17
CA ALA A 22 13.02 -6.29 14.91
C ALA A 22 12.80 -4.76 14.97
N GLY A 23 12.35 -4.13 13.89
CA GLY A 23 11.95 -2.72 13.89
C GLY A 23 10.80 -2.42 14.86
N LEU A 24 9.85 -3.34 15.02
CA LEU A 24 8.80 -3.20 16.04
C LEU A 24 9.32 -3.38 17.47
N ARG A 25 10.28 -4.27 17.72
CA ARG A 25 10.91 -4.38 19.03
C ARG A 25 11.65 -3.11 19.44
N ALA A 26 12.15 -2.36 18.47
CA ALA A 26 12.92 -1.13 18.68
C ALA A 26 12.04 0.12 18.85
N GLN A 27 10.70 -0.01 18.87
CA GLN A 27 9.82 1.15 19.00
C GLN A 27 9.99 1.83 20.37
N SER A 28 10.06 3.17 20.37
CA SER A 28 10.16 4.00 21.58
C SER A 28 8.87 4.00 22.40
N LEU A 29 7.71 3.77 21.74
CA LEU A 29 6.43 3.67 22.43
C LEU A 29 6.41 2.44 23.36
N PRO A 30 6.08 2.58 24.66
CA PRO A 30 6.05 1.46 25.59
C PRO A 30 5.19 0.30 25.09
N ALA A 31 5.68 -0.94 25.26
CA ALA A 31 5.01 -2.15 24.77
C ALA A 31 3.58 -2.34 25.31
N ALA A 32 3.25 -1.76 26.47
CA ALA A 32 1.90 -1.78 27.03
C ALA A 32 0.90 -0.91 26.24
N ASP A 33 1.38 0.03 25.42
CA ASP A 33 0.54 1.00 24.71
C ASP A 33 0.17 0.57 23.29
N TRP A 34 0.76 -0.52 22.77
CA TRP A 34 0.48 -1.00 21.42
C TRP A 34 0.42 -2.53 21.33
N GLU A 35 -0.23 -3.03 20.29
CA GLU A 35 -0.25 -4.44 19.91
C GLU A 35 0.22 -4.63 18.46
N CYS A 36 0.69 -5.83 18.15
CA CYS A 36 0.95 -6.25 16.78
C CYS A 36 0.10 -7.46 16.44
N LEU A 37 -0.58 -7.38 15.31
CA LEU A 37 -1.35 -8.46 14.73
C LEU A 37 -0.71 -8.87 13.41
N LEU A 38 -0.11 -10.06 13.38
CA LEU A 38 0.40 -10.68 12.16
C LEU A 38 -0.72 -11.56 11.56
N VAL A 39 -1.27 -11.12 10.43
CA VAL A 39 -2.32 -11.83 9.72
C VAL A 39 -1.70 -12.76 8.68
N ASP A 40 -1.76 -14.05 8.94
CA ASP A 40 -1.36 -15.09 7.99
C ASP A 40 -2.44 -15.27 6.92
N ASN A 41 -2.18 -14.75 5.72
CA ASN A 41 -3.12 -14.82 4.62
C ASN A 41 -2.89 -16.05 3.75
N ALA A 42 -3.34 -17.20 4.25
CA ALA A 42 -3.26 -18.48 3.54
C ALA A 42 -1.83 -18.87 3.13
N SER A 43 -0.84 -18.72 4.01
CA SER A 43 0.52 -19.21 3.77
C SER A 43 0.58 -20.74 3.75
N THR A 44 1.51 -21.29 3.00
CA THR A 44 1.78 -22.72 2.92
C THR A 44 3.29 -22.98 3.04
N PRO A 45 3.76 -23.54 4.16
CA PRO A 45 3.01 -23.89 5.38
C PRO A 45 2.51 -22.65 6.13
N PRO A 46 1.54 -22.80 7.05
CA PRO A 46 1.10 -21.70 7.93
C PRO A 46 2.27 -21.12 8.72
N LEU A 47 2.18 -19.84 9.07
CA LEU A 47 3.23 -19.17 9.83
C LEU A 47 3.44 -19.82 11.18
N ALA A 48 4.70 -20.11 11.50
CA ALA A 48 5.08 -20.59 12.82
C ALA A 48 4.85 -19.49 13.89
N PRO A 49 4.66 -19.87 15.17
CA PRO A 49 4.61 -18.92 16.27
C PRO A 49 5.81 -17.95 16.21
N PRO A 50 5.61 -16.67 16.53
CA PRO A 50 6.67 -15.70 16.45
C PRO A 50 7.78 -16.03 17.45
N PRO A 51 9.03 -15.64 17.16
CA PRO A 51 10.11 -15.81 18.12
C PRO A 51 9.82 -15.00 19.39
N PRO A 52 10.32 -15.44 20.57
CA PRO A 52 10.13 -14.74 21.81
C PRO A 52 10.68 -13.29 21.74
N GLY A 53 10.10 -12.36 22.48
CA GLY A 53 10.56 -10.97 22.58
C GLY A 53 9.64 -9.91 21.99
N LEU A 54 8.42 -10.28 21.59
CA LEU A 54 7.31 -9.36 21.30
C LEU A 54 6.09 -9.88 22.06
N PRO A 55 5.92 -9.52 23.35
CA PRO A 55 4.85 -10.04 24.20
C PRO A 55 3.45 -9.64 23.74
N ASN A 56 3.35 -8.58 22.94
CA ASN A 56 2.13 -8.02 22.41
C ASN A 56 1.86 -8.44 20.94
N LEU A 57 2.65 -9.39 20.39
CA LEU A 57 2.42 -9.96 19.05
C LEU A 57 1.51 -11.19 19.13
N ARG A 58 0.45 -11.21 18.34
CA ARG A 58 -0.38 -12.40 18.09
C ARG A 58 -0.50 -12.69 16.60
N ILE A 59 -0.63 -13.96 16.23
CA ILE A 59 -0.85 -14.40 14.86
C ILE A 59 -2.31 -14.84 14.70
N ILE A 60 -2.94 -14.44 13.61
CA ILE A 60 -4.27 -14.92 13.21
C ILE A 60 -4.27 -15.35 11.75
N GLY A 61 -5.10 -16.33 11.40
CA GLY A 61 -5.27 -16.78 10.03
C GLY A 61 -6.42 -16.06 9.30
N GLU A 62 -6.21 -15.75 8.03
CA GLU A 62 -7.26 -15.43 7.07
C GLU A 62 -7.15 -16.40 5.89
N PRO A 63 -8.05 -17.39 5.78
CA PRO A 63 -7.96 -18.44 4.77
C PRO A 63 -8.28 -17.99 3.35
N ARG A 64 -8.95 -16.86 3.17
CA ARG A 64 -9.26 -16.31 1.85
C ARG A 64 -8.05 -15.53 1.31
N PRO A 65 -7.40 -15.99 0.23
CA PRO A 65 -6.25 -15.31 -0.32
C PRO A 65 -6.60 -13.90 -0.80
N GLY A 66 -5.75 -12.93 -0.48
CA GLY A 66 -5.85 -11.54 -0.91
C GLY A 66 -5.65 -10.52 0.20
N LEU A 67 -4.84 -9.51 -0.08
CA LEU A 67 -4.42 -8.49 0.90
C LEU A 67 -5.62 -7.75 1.52
N THR A 68 -6.65 -7.45 0.73
CA THR A 68 -7.89 -6.82 1.21
C THR A 68 -8.59 -7.67 2.27
N HIS A 69 -8.64 -9.02 2.10
CA HIS A 69 -9.24 -9.91 3.10
C HIS A 69 -8.42 -9.92 4.38
N ALA A 70 -7.10 -10.01 4.27
CA ALA A 70 -6.20 -9.97 5.41
C ALA A 70 -6.32 -8.66 6.21
N ARG A 71 -6.34 -7.50 5.52
CA ARG A 71 -6.53 -6.20 6.15
C ARG A 71 -7.88 -6.07 6.85
N ARG A 72 -8.98 -6.48 6.20
CA ARG A 72 -10.31 -6.49 6.82
C ARG A 72 -10.37 -7.40 8.05
N ARG A 73 -9.70 -8.55 8.00
CA ARG A 73 -9.57 -9.44 9.16
C ARG A 73 -8.81 -8.76 10.29
N GLY A 74 -7.64 -8.20 10.02
CA GLY A 74 -6.83 -7.49 11.01
C GLY A 74 -7.57 -6.32 11.66
N LEU A 75 -8.27 -5.51 10.87
CA LEU A 75 -9.05 -4.37 11.37
C LEU A 75 -10.18 -4.78 12.31
N ARG A 76 -10.84 -5.93 12.06
CA ARG A 76 -11.92 -6.45 12.93
C ARG A 76 -11.40 -7.05 14.24
N GLU A 77 -10.16 -7.51 14.24
CA GLU A 77 -9.53 -8.18 15.39
C GLU A 77 -8.76 -7.23 16.32
N THR A 78 -8.67 -5.97 15.96
CA THR A 78 -7.98 -4.93 16.71
C THR A 78 -8.97 -3.89 17.23
N ALA A 79 -8.67 -3.26 18.38
CA ALA A 79 -9.57 -2.31 19.03
C ALA A 79 -8.96 -0.93 19.30
N ALA A 80 -7.67 -0.71 19.04
CA ALA A 80 -7.02 0.58 19.29
C ALA A 80 -7.61 1.69 18.39
N ASP A 81 -7.58 2.93 18.88
CA ASP A 81 -8.10 4.10 18.14
C ASP A 81 -7.25 4.44 16.91
N LEU A 82 -5.98 4.07 16.94
CA LEU A 82 -5.04 4.27 15.83
C LEU A 82 -4.50 2.93 15.34
N ILE A 83 -4.48 2.75 14.02
CA ILE A 83 -4.04 1.53 13.36
C ILE A 83 -2.88 1.89 12.43
N VAL A 84 -1.83 1.08 12.43
CA VAL A 84 -0.71 1.17 11.47
C VAL A 84 -0.71 -0.08 10.62
N LEU A 85 -0.87 0.08 9.31
CA LEU A 85 -0.67 -1.00 8.35
C LEU A 85 0.81 -1.05 7.97
N ALA A 86 1.43 -2.21 8.07
CA ALA A 86 2.78 -2.44 7.61
C ALA A 86 2.84 -3.72 6.78
N ASP A 87 3.77 -3.78 5.82
CA ASP A 87 4.03 -5.00 5.07
C ASP A 87 5.13 -5.83 5.77
N ASP A 88 5.26 -7.11 5.41
CA ASP A 88 6.22 -8.05 6.00
C ASP A 88 7.69 -7.78 5.60
N ASP A 89 7.91 -6.72 4.83
CA ASP A 89 9.20 -6.21 4.38
C ASP A 89 9.41 -4.71 4.68
N ASN A 90 8.66 -4.17 5.66
CA ASN A 90 8.80 -2.77 6.10
C ASN A 90 9.43 -2.69 7.49
N VAL A 91 10.51 -1.94 7.63
CA VAL A 91 11.15 -1.65 8.92
C VAL A 91 10.77 -0.22 9.31
N LEU A 92 9.87 -0.08 10.29
CA LEU A 92 9.44 1.21 10.80
C LEU A 92 10.59 1.90 11.56
N ALA A 93 10.68 3.23 11.45
CA ALA A 93 11.61 4.02 12.27
C ALA A 93 11.36 3.78 13.76
N PRO A 94 12.37 3.87 14.64
CA PRO A 94 12.21 3.54 16.07
C PRO A 94 11.15 4.36 16.81
N ASP A 95 10.86 5.56 16.37
CA ASP A 95 9.86 6.47 16.94
C ASP A 95 8.54 6.50 16.17
N TYR A 96 8.36 5.61 15.19
CA TYR A 96 7.21 5.64 14.25
C TYR A 96 5.86 5.65 14.96
N LEU A 97 5.65 4.77 15.93
CA LEU A 97 4.37 4.66 16.64
C LEU A 97 4.11 5.86 17.55
N GLU A 98 5.14 6.42 18.17
CA GLU A 98 5.06 7.64 18.97
C GLU A 98 4.73 8.85 18.10
N GLN A 99 5.42 9.00 16.95
CA GLN A 99 5.12 10.04 15.96
C GLN A 99 3.70 9.90 15.39
N ALA A 100 3.24 8.69 15.12
CA ALA A 100 1.88 8.46 14.66
C ALA A 100 0.82 8.95 15.67
N LEU A 101 1.02 8.70 16.96
CA LEU A 101 0.14 9.21 18.02
C LEU A 101 0.21 10.74 18.14
N HIS A 102 1.41 11.31 18.11
CA HIS A 102 1.62 12.75 18.19
C HIS A 102 0.93 13.48 17.02
N LEU A 103 1.18 13.03 15.80
CA LEU A 103 0.59 13.62 14.58
C LEU A 103 -0.94 13.42 14.54
N ALA A 104 -1.44 12.28 15.01
CA ALA A 104 -2.87 12.07 15.15
C ALA A 104 -3.52 13.07 16.13
N ALA A 105 -2.82 13.45 17.20
CA ALA A 105 -3.31 14.46 18.14
C ALA A 105 -3.29 15.87 17.55
N LEU A 106 -2.22 16.22 16.81
CA LEU A 106 -2.10 17.53 16.14
C LEU A 106 -3.08 17.71 14.98
N HIS A 107 -3.42 16.60 14.28
CA HIS A 107 -4.29 16.61 13.10
C HIS A 107 -5.53 15.73 13.31
N PRO A 108 -6.49 16.16 14.16
CA PRO A 108 -7.64 15.34 14.55
C PRO A 108 -8.55 14.95 13.39
N ARG A 109 -8.51 15.67 12.27
CA ARG A 109 -9.28 15.36 11.06
C ARG A 109 -8.56 14.41 10.09
N ALA A 110 -7.24 14.16 10.25
CA ALA A 110 -6.51 13.21 9.41
C ALA A 110 -6.97 11.78 9.73
N GLY A 111 -7.77 11.20 8.85
CA GLY A 111 -8.29 9.82 8.97
C GLY A 111 -7.34 8.79 8.40
N THR A 112 -6.58 9.18 7.36
CA THR A 112 -5.55 8.36 6.73
C THR A 112 -4.30 9.20 6.56
N PHE A 113 -3.14 8.69 6.97
CA PHE A 113 -1.88 9.40 6.77
C PHE A 113 -0.69 8.43 6.75
N GLY A 114 0.44 8.88 6.29
CA GLY A 114 1.68 8.12 6.24
C GLY A 114 2.85 9.03 5.91
N GLY A 115 4.02 8.48 5.66
CA GLY A 115 5.19 9.31 5.49
C GLY A 115 6.18 8.81 4.45
N ARG A 116 7.46 8.95 4.79
CA ARG A 116 8.57 8.62 3.91
C ARG A 116 8.83 7.12 3.89
N SER A 117 8.89 6.54 2.69
CA SER A 117 9.34 5.17 2.47
C SER A 117 10.63 5.19 1.66
N THR A 118 11.74 4.80 2.30
CA THR A 118 13.06 4.74 1.67
C THR A 118 13.45 3.29 1.36
N PRO A 119 14.20 3.04 0.28
CA PRO A 119 14.58 1.69 -0.07
C PRO A 119 15.83 1.23 0.66
N GLU A 120 15.85 -0.05 1.01
CA GLU A 120 17.08 -0.82 1.18
C GLU A 120 17.09 -1.90 0.10
N PHE A 121 17.95 -1.75 -0.88
CA PHE A 121 18.06 -2.69 -1.99
C PHE A 121 19.00 -3.85 -1.64
N GLU A 122 18.56 -5.07 -1.89
CA GLU A 122 19.38 -6.28 -1.77
C GLU A 122 20.57 -6.27 -2.74
N SER A 123 20.40 -5.63 -3.90
CA SER A 123 21.47 -5.37 -4.88
C SER A 123 21.37 -3.95 -5.45
N PRO A 124 22.48 -3.31 -5.82
CA PRO A 124 22.46 -1.96 -6.37
C PRO A 124 21.54 -1.87 -7.60
N PRO A 125 20.59 -0.92 -7.62
CA PRO A 125 19.68 -0.75 -8.76
C PRO A 125 20.41 -0.16 -9.97
N ALA A 126 20.14 -0.68 -11.16
CA ALA A 126 20.60 -0.07 -12.39
C ALA A 126 19.98 1.33 -12.57
N ALA A 127 20.71 2.28 -13.16
CA ALA A 127 20.29 3.69 -13.27
C ALA A 127 18.91 3.85 -13.91
N TRP A 128 18.56 3.05 -14.91
CA TRP A 128 17.28 3.11 -15.61
C TRP A 128 16.07 2.69 -14.72
N THR A 129 16.30 1.97 -13.61
CA THR A 129 15.20 1.53 -12.72
C THR A 129 14.65 2.67 -11.87
N ARG A 130 15.37 3.78 -11.71
CA ARG A 130 14.99 4.91 -10.84
C ARG A 130 13.63 5.51 -11.19
N GLU A 131 13.28 5.58 -12.49
CA GLU A 131 11.98 6.11 -12.91
C GLU A 131 10.78 5.24 -12.46
N PHE A 132 11.05 3.98 -12.04
CA PHE A 132 10.03 3.02 -11.61
C PHE A 132 9.96 2.84 -10.09
N PHE A 133 10.72 3.57 -9.32
CA PHE A 133 10.75 3.45 -7.86
C PHE A 133 9.39 3.71 -7.22
N GLY A 134 8.57 4.58 -7.79
CA GLY A 134 7.19 4.78 -7.35
C GLY A 134 6.31 3.53 -7.41
N LEU A 135 6.63 2.56 -8.30
CA LEU A 135 5.94 1.28 -8.38
C LEU A 135 6.30 0.34 -7.20
N LEU A 136 7.43 0.59 -6.54
CA LEU A 136 7.98 -0.21 -5.45
C LEU A 136 7.56 0.32 -4.07
N ALA A 137 6.47 1.08 -3.98
CA ALA A 137 6.01 1.72 -2.75
C ALA A 137 7.09 2.58 -2.06
N LEU A 138 7.97 3.19 -2.85
CA LEU A 138 8.94 4.19 -2.39
C LEU A 138 8.35 5.58 -2.51
N ARG A 139 8.46 6.37 -1.44
CA ARG A 139 7.79 7.67 -1.36
C ARG A 139 8.60 8.67 -0.57
N ASP A 140 8.83 9.83 -1.17
CA ASP A 140 9.30 11.03 -0.51
C ASP A 140 8.64 12.23 -1.19
N LEU A 141 7.80 12.95 -0.47
CA LEU A 141 7.10 14.13 -0.97
C LEU A 141 7.72 15.44 -0.46
N GLY A 142 8.93 15.35 0.08
CA GLY A 142 9.67 16.50 0.59
C GLY A 142 9.66 16.61 2.12
N PRO A 143 10.26 17.71 2.64
CA PRO A 143 10.55 17.83 4.07
C PRO A 143 9.39 18.35 4.92
N GLY A 144 8.31 18.81 4.33
CA GLY A 144 7.18 19.38 5.05
C GLY A 144 5.91 18.52 4.98
N PRO A 145 4.98 18.71 5.93
CA PRO A 145 3.70 18.04 5.92
C PRO A 145 2.83 18.50 4.76
N LEU A 146 2.05 17.57 4.19
CA LEU A 146 1.05 17.86 3.17
C LEU A 146 -0.30 17.31 3.65
N VAL A 147 -1.33 18.14 3.66
CA VAL A 147 -2.68 17.75 4.08
C VAL A 147 -3.67 18.09 2.97
N ALA A 148 -4.46 17.12 2.57
CA ALA A 148 -5.61 17.32 1.71
C ALA A 148 -6.88 17.23 2.55
N ALA A 149 -7.62 18.34 2.60
CA ALA A 149 -8.93 18.39 3.26
C ALA A 149 -9.95 17.55 2.49
N ALA A 150 -10.78 16.82 3.22
CA ALA A 150 -11.82 15.99 2.63
C ALA A 150 -12.81 16.79 1.79
N GLU A 151 -13.10 16.28 0.61
CA GLU A 151 -14.15 16.81 -0.28
C GLU A 151 -15.31 15.82 -0.37
N GLN A 152 -16.54 16.33 -0.35
CA GLN A 152 -17.74 15.50 -0.41
C GLN A 152 -18.68 16.00 -1.52
N PRO A 153 -18.80 15.25 -2.65
CA PRO A 153 -18.04 14.05 -3.00
C PRO A 153 -16.59 14.36 -3.40
N PRO A 154 -15.68 13.39 -3.28
CA PRO A 154 -14.31 13.54 -3.78
C PRO A 154 -14.29 13.87 -5.28
N ARG A 155 -13.42 14.81 -5.69
CA ARG A 155 -13.26 15.20 -7.10
C ARG A 155 -12.05 14.55 -7.75
N ALA A 156 -11.05 14.25 -6.95
CA ALA A 156 -9.80 13.65 -7.38
C ALA A 156 -9.17 12.80 -6.27
N TYR A 157 -8.21 11.97 -6.63
CA TYR A 157 -7.38 11.27 -5.65
C TYR A 157 -6.38 12.24 -5.03
N PRO A 158 -6.29 12.32 -3.69
CA PRO A 158 -5.36 13.23 -3.02
C PRO A 158 -3.89 12.85 -3.28
N MET A 159 -3.07 13.79 -3.74
CA MET A 159 -1.67 13.53 -4.09
C MET A 159 -0.79 13.17 -2.87
N CYS A 160 -1.17 13.64 -1.68
CA CYS A 160 -0.48 13.33 -0.43
C CYS A 160 -0.98 12.04 0.24
N ALA A 161 -1.93 11.33 -0.38
CA ALA A 161 -2.49 10.11 0.18
C ALA A 161 -1.42 9.08 0.50
N PRO A 162 -1.48 8.40 1.66
CA PRO A 162 -0.51 7.38 2.03
C PRO A 162 -0.56 6.16 1.11
N ILE A 163 0.55 5.43 1.05
CA ILE A 163 0.62 4.08 0.50
C ILE A 163 0.38 3.07 1.62
N GLY A 164 0.03 1.82 1.30
CA GLY A 164 -0.26 0.78 2.29
C GLY A 164 0.90 0.47 3.23
N ALA A 165 2.13 0.63 2.74
CA ALA A 165 3.34 0.52 3.56
C ALA A 165 3.42 1.68 4.55
N GLY A 166 3.19 1.42 5.83
CA GLY A 166 3.19 2.44 6.88
C GLY A 166 1.96 3.35 6.89
N MET A 167 0.82 2.93 6.33
CA MET A 167 -0.41 3.71 6.42
C MET A 167 -0.94 3.72 7.86
N VAL A 168 -1.16 4.91 8.39
CA VAL A 168 -1.85 5.12 9.65
C VAL A 168 -3.30 5.44 9.39
N LEU A 169 -4.19 4.78 10.14
CA LEU A 169 -5.64 4.91 10.03
C LEU A 169 -6.24 5.26 11.40
N ARG A 170 -7.14 6.23 11.45
CA ARG A 170 -8.05 6.32 12.60
C ARG A 170 -9.06 5.20 12.57
N ARG A 171 -9.43 4.67 13.72
CA ARG A 171 -10.46 3.63 13.85
C ARG A 171 -11.76 4.01 13.11
N ALA A 172 -12.23 5.23 13.27
CA ALA A 172 -13.45 5.67 12.61
C ALA A 172 -13.32 5.72 11.07
N ALA A 173 -12.15 6.11 10.54
CA ALA A 173 -11.87 6.06 9.10
C ALA A 173 -11.78 4.61 8.59
N ALA A 174 -11.13 3.73 9.36
CA ALA A 174 -11.06 2.31 9.05
C ALA A 174 -12.45 1.65 9.10
N GLN A 175 -13.30 2.05 10.06
CA GLN A 175 -14.68 1.55 10.17
C GLN A 175 -15.51 1.95 8.96
N ALA A 176 -15.38 3.19 8.47
CA ALA A 176 -16.07 3.61 7.25
C ALA A 176 -15.72 2.71 6.04
N TRP A 177 -14.47 2.23 5.96
CA TRP A 177 -14.08 1.28 4.91
C TRP A 177 -14.60 -0.15 5.17
N LEU A 178 -14.65 -0.59 6.43
CA LEU A 178 -15.22 -1.90 6.79
C LEU A 178 -16.72 -1.98 6.48
N ASP A 179 -17.44 -0.88 6.70
CA ASP A 179 -18.88 -0.78 6.48
C ASP A 179 -19.26 -0.52 5.01
N ALA A 180 -18.29 -0.02 4.23
CA ALA A 180 -18.50 0.19 2.80
C ALA A 180 -18.72 -1.14 2.06
N PRO A 181 -19.60 -1.17 1.04
CA PRO A 181 -19.79 -2.36 0.22
C PRO A 181 -18.49 -2.76 -0.47
N ASP A 182 -18.31 -4.06 -0.63
CA ASP A 182 -17.16 -4.58 -1.40
C ASP A 182 -17.29 -4.12 -2.86
N ARG A 183 -16.31 -3.33 -3.30
CA ARG A 183 -16.26 -2.80 -4.66
C ARG A 183 -15.63 -3.78 -5.64
N GLY A 184 -15.22 -4.95 -5.19
CA GLY A 184 -14.55 -5.96 -6.03
C GLY A 184 -13.28 -5.42 -6.71
N LEU A 185 -12.54 -4.56 -6.01
CA LEU A 185 -11.29 -4.03 -6.54
C LEU A 185 -10.20 -5.09 -6.49
N PRO A 186 -9.45 -5.28 -7.59
CA PRO A 186 -8.34 -6.20 -7.59
C PRO A 186 -7.25 -5.69 -6.66
N ASP A 187 -6.83 -6.54 -5.73
CA ASP A 187 -5.72 -6.32 -4.84
C ASP A 187 -4.73 -7.48 -4.95
N ARG A 188 -3.58 -7.39 -4.29
CA ARG A 188 -2.56 -8.45 -4.34
C ARG A 188 -3.15 -9.79 -3.90
N ARG A 189 -3.04 -10.77 -4.82
CA ARG A 189 -3.47 -12.15 -4.60
C ARG A 189 -2.47 -13.09 -5.27
N GLY A 190 -1.62 -13.74 -4.48
CA GLY A 190 -0.58 -14.60 -5.02
C GLY A 190 0.33 -13.86 -6.01
N ALA A 191 0.38 -14.33 -7.26
CA ALA A 191 1.21 -13.75 -8.32
C ALA A 191 0.60 -12.50 -9.00
N GLU A 192 -0.62 -12.09 -8.64
CA GLU A 192 -1.26 -10.89 -9.19
C GLU A 192 -0.64 -9.64 -8.57
N LEU A 193 -0.07 -8.80 -9.42
CA LEU A 193 0.64 -7.58 -9.01
C LEU A 193 -0.28 -6.35 -9.15
N THR A 194 -1.45 -6.41 -8.51
CA THR A 194 -2.42 -5.32 -8.42
C THR A 194 -2.32 -4.62 -7.06
N SER A 195 -2.77 -3.37 -6.97
CA SER A 195 -2.73 -2.57 -5.73
C SER A 195 -3.90 -1.58 -5.73
N GLY A 196 -5.11 -2.11 -5.54
CA GLY A 196 -6.33 -1.30 -5.46
C GLY A 196 -6.79 -1.02 -4.04
N GLY A 197 -6.41 -1.87 -3.08
CA GLY A 197 -6.91 -1.83 -1.71
C GLY A 197 -6.53 -0.57 -0.94
N ASP A 198 -5.29 -0.09 -1.07
CA ASP A 198 -4.83 1.14 -0.42
C ASP A 198 -5.64 2.35 -0.89
N ASN A 199 -5.83 2.43 -2.20
CA ASN A 199 -6.60 3.52 -2.82
C ASN A 199 -8.06 3.49 -2.41
N ASP A 200 -8.64 2.29 -2.24
CA ASP A 200 -10.01 2.10 -1.77
C ASP A 200 -10.18 2.58 -0.33
N ILE A 201 -9.24 2.24 0.55
CA ILE A 201 -9.22 2.72 1.94
C ILE A 201 -9.20 4.25 1.98
N VAL A 202 -8.24 4.86 1.27
CA VAL A 202 -8.07 6.32 1.26
C VAL A 202 -9.31 7.00 0.70
N LEU A 203 -9.79 6.61 -0.48
CA LEU A 203 -10.96 7.26 -1.11
C LEU A 203 -12.24 7.06 -0.31
N THR A 204 -12.40 5.91 0.37
CA THR A 204 -13.55 5.69 1.23
C THR A 204 -13.51 6.58 2.47
N ALA A 205 -12.36 6.68 3.14
CA ALA A 205 -12.18 7.58 4.28
C ALA A 205 -12.37 9.05 3.87
N PHE A 206 -11.81 9.45 2.73
CA PHE A 206 -11.93 10.81 2.18
C PHE A 206 -13.38 11.16 1.85
N ALA A 207 -14.14 10.25 1.24
CA ALA A 207 -15.58 10.39 1.00
C ALA A 207 -16.40 10.43 2.30
N ALA A 208 -15.93 9.80 3.37
CA ALA A 208 -16.55 9.85 4.69
C ALA A 208 -16.23 11.15 5.47
N GLY A 209 -15.47 12.09 4.88
CA GLY A 209 -15.17 13.40 5.47
C GLY A 209 -13.86 13.44 6.25
N TRP A 210 -13.01 12.41 6.15
CA TRP A 210 -11.69 12.39 6.76
C TRP A 210 -10.64 12.98 5.84
N ASP A 211 -9.82 13.87 6.37
CA ASP A 211 -8.66 14.40 5.67
C ASP A 211 -7.62 13.28 5.45
N THR A 212 -6.78 13.45 4.45
CA THR A 212 -5.62 12.57 4.22
C THR A 212 -4.32 13.38 4.24
N ALA A 213 -3.23 12.78 4.72
CA ALA A 213 -1.99 13.52 4.90
C ALA A 213 -0.72 12.71 4.63
N TYR A 214 0.35 13.45 4.34
CA TYR A 214 1.73 12.99 4.35
C TYR A 214 2.51 13.75 5.43
N PHE A 215 3.21 13.02 6.29
CA PHE A 215 4.07 13.55 7.35
C PHE A 215 5.46 12.92 7.21
N PRO A 216 6.50 13.69 6.86
CA PRO A 216 7.85 13.15 6.60
C PRO A 216 8.50 12.51 7.83
N GLU A 217 8.00 12.79 9.05
CA GLU A 217 8.44 12.20 10.31
C GLU A 217 8.13 10.70 10.39
N LEU A 218 7.10 10.24 9.69
CA LEU A 218 6.74 8.82 9.62
C LEU A 218 7.64 8.09 8.62
N GLY A 219 8.87 7.83 9.03
CA GLY A 219 9.87 7.16 8.21
C GLY A 219 9.81 5.64 8.30
N LEU A 220 9.99 4.95 7.17
CA LEU A 220 10.22 3.51 7.14
C LEU A 220 11.25 3.14 6.06
N ILE A 221 11.87 1.97 6.24
CA ILE A 221 12.73 1.34 5.24
C ILE A 221 11.95 0.19 4.60
N HIS A 222 11.87 0.19 3.27
CA HIS A 222 11.29 -0.90 2.51
C HIS A 222 12.40 -1.81 1.97
N LEU A 223 12.38 -3.07 2.34
CA LEU A 223 13.38 -4.07 1.97
C LEU A 223 13.09 -4.61 0.57
N ILE A 224 13.82 -4.15 -0.43
CA ILE A 224 13.58 -4.46 -1.83
C ILE A 224 14.48 -5.60 -2.32
N PRO A 225 13.95 -6.81 -2.55
CA PRO A 225 14.74 -7.91 -3.10
C PRO A 225 15.16 -7.66 -4.55
N ALA A 226 16.28 -8.22 -4.97
CA ALA A 226 16.85 -8.06 -6.30
C ALA A 226 15.85 -8.37 -7.43
N GLY A 227 15.02 -9.40 -7.26
CA GLY A 227 14.01 -9.79 -8.24
C GLY A 227 12.94 -8.74 -8.50
N ARG A 228 12.70 -7.80 -7.57
CA ARG A 228 11.77 -6.67 -7.80
C ARG A 228 12.33 -5.60 -8.75
N LEU A 229 13.63 -5.63 -9.04
CA LEU A 229 14.28 -4.73 -10.00
C LEU A 229 14.38 -5.31 -11.41
N GLU A 230 13.96 -6.56 -11.61
CA GLU A 230 14.00 -7.19 -12.91
C GLU A 230 13.01 -6.55 -13.89
N PRO A 231 13.40 -6.38 -15.18
CA PRO A 231 12.54 -5.77 -16.20
C PRO A 231 11.19 -6.46 -16.35
N ALA A 232 11.17 -7.80 -16.30
CA ALA A 232 9.95 -8.59 -16.43
C ALA A 232 9.00 -8.38 -15.24
N TYR A 233 9.54 -8.28 -14.02
CA TYR A 233 8.77 -8.00 -12.82
C TYR A 233 8.17 -6.58 -12.88
N LEU A 234 9.00 -5.56 -13.14
CA LEU A 234 8.56 -4.16 -13.21
C LEU A 234 7.52 -3.94 -14.32
N ALA A 235 7.65 -4.64 -15.45
CA ALA A 235 6.69 -4.56 -16.54
C ALA A 235 5.30 -5.09 -16.13
N ARG A 236 5.25 -6.25 -15.49
CA ARG A 236 4.00 -6.84 -14.96
C ARG A 236 3.41 -5.97 -13.85
N LEU A 237 4.28 -5.50 -12.93
CA LEU A 237 3.89 -4.64 -11.82
C LEU A 237 3.26 -3.33 -12.31
N ASN A 238 3.90 -2.64 -13.27
CA ASN A 238 3.36 -1.40 -13.83
C ASN A 238 2.00 -1.62 -14.50
N ARG A 239 1.85 -2.70 -15.30
CA ARG A 239 0.57 -3.03 -15.93
C ARG A 239 -0.53 -3.28 -14.88
N GLY A 240 -0.23 -4.08 -13.85
CA GLY A 240 -1.19 -4.39 -12.79
C GLY A 240 -1.59 -3.16 -11.98
N ILE A 241 -0.62 -2.36 -11.54
CA ILE A 241 -0.88 -1.11 -10.78
C ILE A 241 -1.71 -0.13 -11.61
N GLN A 242 -1.33 0.15 -12.86
CA GLN A 242 -2.07 1.10 -13.69
C GLN A 242 -3.51 0.64 -13.97
N LYS A 243 -3.72 -0.66 -14.16
CA LYS A 243 -5.05 -1.24 -14.32
C LYS A 243 -5.90 -1.06 -13.05
N SER A 244 -5.40 -1.52 -11.91
CA SER A 244 -6.11 -1.44 -10.63
C SER A 244 -6.32 0.00 -10.17
N TRP A 245 -5.37 0.90 -10.44
CA TRP A 245 -5.50 2.33 -10.20
C TRP A 245 -6.70 2.94 -10.90
N VAL A 246 -6.80 2.74 -12.24
CA VAL A 246 -7.94 3.24 -13.02
C VAL A 246 -9.26 2.65 -12.52
N GLN A 247 -9.28 1.36 -12.19
CA GLN A 247 -10.47 0.71 -11.67
C GLN A 247 -10.90 1.29 -10.32
N ALA A 248 -9.95 1.57 -9.41
CA ALA A 248 -10.22 2.21 -8.13
C ALA A 248 -10.81 3.61 -8.34
N LEU A 249 -10.16 4.45 -9.14
CA LEU A 249 -10.67 5.80 -9.45
C LEU A 249 -12.08 5.77 -10.05
N THR A 250 -12.33 4.82 -10.94
CA THR A 250 -13.63 4.67 -11.60
C THR A 250 -14.74 4.23 -10.62
N ARG A 251 -14.43 3.28 -9.73
CA ARG A 251 -15.39 2.78 -8.73
C ARG A 251 -15.76 3.86 -7.71
N HIS A 252 -14.86 4.81 -7.47
CA HIS A 252 -15.09 5.96 -6.61
C HIS A 252 -15.61 7.22 -7.35
N GLY A 253 -15.81 7.15 -8.68
CA GLY A 253 -16.32 8.26 -9.46
C GLY A 253 -15.35 9.42 -9.68
N VAL A 254 -14.07 9.23 -9.40
CA VAL A 254 -12.99 10.25 -9.52
C VAL A 254 -12.04 10.01 -10.68
N CYS A 255 -12.38 9.11 -11.60
CA CYS A 255 -11.54 8.81 -12.76
C CYS A 255 -11.59 9.98 -13.76
N PRO A 256 -10.44 10.62 -14.08
CA PRO A 256 -10.42 11.77 -15.00
C PRO A 256 -10.50 11.36 -16.48
N TRP A 257 -10.42 10.05 -16.78
CA TRP A 257 -10.42 9.57 -18.17
C TRP A 257 -11.76 8.93 -18.54
N PRO A 258 -12.22 9.13 -19.77
CA PRO A 258 -13.44 8.48 -20.26
C PRO A 258 -13.26 6.96 -20.39
N ALA A 259 -14.35 6.23 -20.21
CA ALA A 259 -14.38 4.81 -20.47
C ALA A 259 -14.09 4.52 -21.97
N LEU A 260 -13.50 3.36 -22.25
CA LEU A 260 -13.15 2.93 -23.60
C LEU A 260 -13.94 1.70 -23.98
N PRO A 261 -14.45 1.61 -25.23
CA PRO A 261 -14.99 0.37 -25.76
C PRO A 261 -13.93 -0.74 -25.76
N VAL A 262 -14.28 -1.94 -25.30
CA VAL A 262 -13.35 -3.08 -25.18
C VAL A 262 -12.58 -3.33 -26.49
N TRP A 263 -13.29 -3.28 -27.65
CA TRP A 263 -12.68 -3.51 -28.97
C TRP A 263 -11.58 -2.49 -29.34
N SER A 264 -11.59 -1.30 -28.72
CA SER A 264 -10.61 -0.24 -29.00
C SER A 264 -9.30 -0.41 -28.24
N VAL A 265 -9.23 -1.33 -27.25
CA VAL A 265 -8.05 -1.51 -26.38
C VAL A 265 -6.86 -2.05 -27.18
N ALA A 266 -7.03 -3.14 -27.89
CA ALA A 266 -5.93 -3.79 -28.64
C ALA A 266 -5.30 -2.86 -29.71
N PRO A 267 -6.07 -2.16 -30.54
CA PRO A 267 -5.50 -1.19 -31.49
C PRO A 267 -4.74 -0.06 -30.78
N ARG A 268 -5.23 0.43 -29.65
CA ARG A 268 -4.55 1.47 -28.86
C ARG A 268 -3.27 0.97 -28.22
N GLN A 269 -3.24 -0.26 -27.71
CA GLN A 269 -2.03 -0.90 -27.18
C GLN A 269 -0.98 -1.09 -28.28
N PHE A 270 -1.39 -1.49 -29.47
CA PHE A 270 -0.53 -1.60 -30.64
C PHE A 270 0.05 -0.23 -31.03
N LYS A 271 -0.79 0.81 -31.14
CA LYS A 271 -0.31 2.18 -31.38
C LYS A 271 0.70 2.62 -30.30
N ALA A 272 0.39 2.35 -29.03
CA ALA A 272 1.27 2.69 -27.92
C ALA A 272 2.62 1.97 -27.98
N TRP A 273 2.69 0.75 -28.52
CA TRP A 273 3.95 0.03 -28.75
C TRP A 273 4.94 0.86 -29.58
N PHE A 274 4.45 1.45 -30.67
CA PHE A 274 5.27 2.31 -31.52
C PHE A 274 5.55 3.66 -30.87
N THR A 275 4.54 4.30 -30.29
CA THR A 275 4.69 5.62 -29.66
C THR A 275 5.72 5.60 -28.54
N HIS A 276 5.72 4.55 -27.72
CA HIS A 276 6.69 4.38 -26.63
C HIS A 276 7.96 3.64 -27.04
N ARG A 277 8.11 3.29 -28.32
CA ARG A 277 9.26 2.55 -28.85
C ARG A 277 9.58 1.33 -27.98
N ALA A 278 8.55 0.52 -27.64
CA ALA A 278 8.63 -0.55 -26.63
C ALA A 278 9.70 -1.63 -26.90
N TRP A 279 10.23 -1.66 -28.13
CA TRP A 279 11.35 -2.53 -28.56
C TRP A 279 12.73 -1.96 -28.18
N SER A 280 12.85 -0.66 -27.82
CA SER A 280 14.14 0.02 -27.66
C SER A 280 14.86 -0.28 -26.35
N GLY A 281 14.23 -1.01 -25.42
CA GLY A 281 14.86 -1.42 -24.18
C GLY A 281 13.89 -1.67 -23.03
N ALA A 282 14.42 -2.07 -21.89
CA ALA A 282 13.64 -2.44 -20.71
C ALA A 282 12.71 -1.31 -20.24
N ALA A 283 13.25 -0.11 -20.04
CA ALA A 283 12.47 1.03 -19.56
C ALA A 283 11.30 1.39 -20.49
N ALA A 284 11.54 1.41 -21.80
CA ALA A 284 10.50 1.67 -22.80
C ALA A 284 9.39 0.61 -22.77
N ARG A 285 9.77 -0.67 -22.62
CA ARG A 285 8.81 -1.78 -22.48
C ARG A 285 7.98 -1.67 -21.21
N ILE A 286 8.59 -1.29 -20.08
CA ILE A 286 7.88 -1.11 -18.81
C ILE A 286 6.88 0.05 -18.91
N ARG A 287 7.26 1.18 -19.52
CA ARG A 287 6.34 2.31 -19.78
C ARG A 287 5.15 1.89 -20.63
N TRP A 288 5.41 1.18 -21.73
CA TRP A 288 4.33 0.63 -22.58
C TRP A 288 3.38 -0.29 -21.81
N GLN A 289 3.89 -1.18 -20.96
CA GLN A 289 3.06 -2.06 -20.13
C GLN A 289 2.15 -1.26 -19.18
N GLY A 290 2.64 -0.15 -18.62
CA GLY A 290 1.82 0.76 -17.82
C GLY A 290 0.67 1.37 -18.65
N VAL A 291 0.94 1.79 -19.88
CA VAL A 291 -0.11 2.27 -20.80
C VAL A 291 -1.13 1.17 -21.11
N CYS A 292 -0.68 -0.07 -21.35
CA CYS A 292 -1.56 -1.21 -21.55
C CYS A 292 -2.49 -1.42 -20.36
N GLY A 293 -1.94 -1.41 -19.13
CA GLY A 293 -2.72 -1.55 -17.90
C GLY A 293 -3.78 -0.47 -17.77
N ARG A 294 -3.43 0.80 -18.02
CA ARG A 294 -4.37 1.91 -17.98
C ARG A 294 -5.50 1.75 -18.99
N LEU A 295 -5.20 1.38 -20.24
CA LEU A 295 -6.21 1.14 -21.27
C LEU A 295 -7.17 0.00 -20.88
N GLU A 296 -6.63 -1.08 -20.30
CA GLU A 296 -7.43 -2.20 -19.78
C GLU A 296 -8.32 -1.79 -18.61
N GLY A 297 -7.83 -0.92 -17.73
CA GLY A 297 -8.62 -0.39 -16.62
C GLY A 297 -9.80 0.47 -17.08
N LEU A 298 -9.68 1.14 -18.21
CA LEU A 298 -10.72 1.99 -18.81
C LEU A 298 -11.75 1.20 -19.66
N ALA A 299 -11.45 -0.07 -19.98
CA ALA A 299 -12.28 -0.88 -20.86
C ALA A 299 -13.63 -1.23 -20.24
N ARG A 300 -14.72 -1.01 -21.00
CA ARG A 300 -16.11 -1.33 -20.62
C ARG A 300 -16.95 -1.69 -21.82
#